data_0ae0c4249d2d6104146604c5cb2ac764
#
_entry.id   0ae0c4249d2d6104146604c5cb2ac764
#
_cell.length_a   1.000
_cell.length_b   1.000
_cell.length_c   1.000
_cell.angle_alpha   90.00
_cell.angle_beta   90.00
_cell.angle_gamma   90.00
#
_symmetry.space_group_name_H-M   'P 1'
#
loop_
_entity.id
_entity.type
_entity.pdbx_description
1 polymer ?
#
loop_
_entity_poly.entity_id
_entity_poly.type
_entity_poly.pdbx_seq_one_letter_code
_entity_poly.pdbx_strand_id
1 'polypeptide(L)'
;MTEVNINKNACLSEHFTLGELCKTSAKTADGNIPSHVHIENLKRLCGWLEMLRKRYNERYVVNRRDVSTTLDMTKGVLSSRLSALEHHPFCHLERSREISPRAALGRDDNEGREEPIIINSGYRSPEVNKAVGGVATSNHLTGCAADIRVSGIEQLIRYATILLDISDESQEDFDELLIERSPKGSYWLHFAVRPSGNRRKVRLIQT
;
A
#
# COMPACT_ATOMS: atom_id res chain seq x y z
N MET A 1 21.69 20.94 27.28
CA MET A 1 21.37 19.83 26.36
C MET A 1 20.94 20.47 25.06
N THR A 2 21.74 20.31 24.01
CA THR A 2 21.42 20.82 22.67
C THR A 2 20.32 19.97 22.09
N GLU A 3 19.12 20.55 21.89
CA GLU A 3 18.07 19.91 21.12
C GLU A 3 18.59 19.65 19.69
N VAL A 4 18.72 18.38 19.35
CA VAL A 4 19.03 17.99 17.97
C VAL A 4 17.76 18.14 17.16
N ASN A 5 17.64 19.28 16.48
CA ASN A 5 16.48 19.55 15.62
C ASN A 5 16.66 18.85 14.27
N ILE A 6 15.97 17.74 14.07
CA ILE A 6 15.98 17.05 12.78
C ILE A 6 15.06 17.77 11.82
N ASN A 7 15.55 18.04 10.62
CA ASN A 7 14.72 18.52 9.52
C ASN A 7 13.77 17.41 9.05
N LYS A 8 12.57 17.38 9.61
CA LYS A 8 11.52 16.39 9.25
C LYS A 8 11.10 16.45 7.78
N ASN A 9 11.32 17.58 7.12
CA ASN A 9 11.02 17.77 5.69
C ASN A 9 12.17 17.33 4.78
N ALA A 10 13.26 16.79 5.34
CA ALA A 10 14.35 16.25 4.53
C ALA A 10 13.83 15.07 3.70
N CYS A 11 13.99 15.14 2.38
CA CYS A 11 13.63 14.07 1.46
C CYS A 11 14.60 12.90 1.61
N LEU A 12 14.07 11.70 1.77
CA LEU A 12 14.82 10.45 1.72
C LEU A 12 14.84 9.89 0.29
N SER A 13 13.77 10.15 -0.46
CA SER A 13 13.60 9.84 -1.87
C SER A 13 12.64 10.87 -2.51
N GLU A 14 12.17 10.61 -3.74
CA GLU A 14 11.29 11.51 -4.47
C GLU A 14 9.96 11.79 -3.74
N HIS A 15 9.37 10.76 -3.13
CA HIS A 15 8.04 10.84 -2.52
C HIS A 15 8.01 10.59 -1.00
N PHE A 16 9.15 10.29 -0.38
CA PHE A 16 9.22 9.99 1.06
C PHE A 16 10.13 10.94 1.81
N THR A 17 9.63 11.45 2.94
CA THR A 17 10.35 12.35 3.84
C THR A 17 10.79 11.64 5.10
N LEU A 18 11.80 12.17 5.77
CA LEU A 18 12.26 11.69 7.07
C LEU A 18 11.16 11.78 8.13
N GLY A 19 10.32 12.80 8.06
CA GLY A 19 9.21 12.97 8.99
C GLY A 19 8.15 11.88 8.89
N GLU A 20 7.85 11.41 7.67
CA GLU A 20 6.93 10.29 7.46
C GLU A 20 7.50 8.98 8.00
N LEU A 21 8.77 8.70 7.71
CA LEU A 21 9.44 7.46 8.16
C LEU A 21 9.80 7.46 9.66
N CYS A 22 9.74 8.59 10.34
CA CYS A 22 9.96 8.71 11.78
C CYS A 22 8.68 9.10 12.55
N LYS A 23 7.52 9.04 11.88
CA LYS A 23 6.24 9.38 12.49
C LYS A 23 5.88 8.38 13.58
N THR A 24 5.50 8.90 14.76
CA THR A 24 5.00 8.11 15.88
C THR A 24 3.96 8.88 16.66
N SER A 25 2.98 8.18 17.25
CA SER A 25 2.04 8.74 18.21
C SER A 25 2.57 8.63 19.65
N ALA A 26 3.59 7.80 19.88
CA ALA A 26 4.21 7.67 21.20
C ALA A 26 5.02 8.94 21.51
N LYS A 27 4.79 9.51 22.69
CA LYS A 27 5.57 10.63 23.21
C LYS A 27 6.72 10.08 24.04
N THR A 28 7.93 10.16 23.51
CA THR A 28 9.15 9.66 24.17
C THR A 28 10.14 10.82 24.34
N ALA A 29 10.99 10.71 25.38
CA ALA A 29 11.95 11.77 25.71
C ALA A 29 13.06 11.90 24.66
N ASP A 30 13.37 10.81 23.93
CA ASP A 30 14.40 10.75 22.88
C ASP A 30 13.97 11.37 21.55
N GLY A 31 12.68 11.78 21.43
CA GLY A 31 12.13 12.46 20.25
C GLY A 31 12.11 11.59 18.98
N ASN A 32 12.34 10.27 19.08
CA ASN A 32 12.40 9.33 17.94
C ASN A 32 13.40 9.77 16.86
N ILE A 33 14.61 10.13 17.27
CA ILE A 33 15.66 10.69 16.39
C ILE A 33 16.54 9.58 15.82
N PRO A 34 16.55 9.33 14.48
CA PRO A 34 17.37 8.32 13.84
C PRO A 34 18.85 8.81 13.77
N SER A 35 19.78 7.86 13.91
CA SER A 35 21.19 8.12 13.61
C SER A 35 21.43 8.15 12.09
N HIS A 36 22.62 8.58 11.67
CA HIS A 36 23.02 8.57 10.25
C HIS A 36 22.89 7.16 9.61
N VAL A 37 23.28 6.11 10.33
CA VAL A 37 23.15 4.73 9.83
C VAL A 37 21.67 4.35 9.62
N HIS A 38 20.79 4.75 10.53
CA HIS A 38 19.35 4.52 10.37
C HIS A 38 18.78 5.28 9.17
N ILE A 39 19.25 6.49 8.90
CA ILE A 39 18.84 7.27 7.73
C ILE A 39 19.28 6.57 6.43
N GLU A 40 20.48 6.03 6.35
CA GLU A 40 20.92 5.27 5.17
C GLU A 40 20.11 3.98 4.95
N ASN A 41 19.71 3.31 6.04
CA ASN A 41 18.80 2.17 5.94
C ASN A 41 17.40 2.59 5.46
N LEU A 42 16.88 3.71 5.97
CA LEU A 42 15.61 4.28 5.51
C LEU A 42 15.65 4.65 4.03
N LYS A 43 16.75 5.23 3.53
CA LYS A 43 16.90 5.52 2.09
C LYS A 43 16.83 4.25 1.23
N ARG A 44 17.50 3.18 1.67
CA ARG A 44 17.43 1.87 0.98
C ARG A 44 15.99 1.36 0.94
N LEU A 45 15.29 1.41 2.07
CA LEU A 45 13.88 1.04 2.17
C LEU A 45 13.01 1.89 1.25
N CYS A 46 13.22 3.22 1.20
CA CYS A 46 12.50 4.12 0.31
C CYS A 46 12.69 3.74 -1.17
N GLY A 47 13.85 3.26 -1.59
CA GLY A 47 14.07 2.76 -2.95
C GLY A 47 13.07 1.66 -3.34
N TRP A 48 12.80 0.71 -2.45
CA TRP A 48 11.78 -0.32 -2.67
C TRP A 48 10.35 0.23 -2.65
N LEU A 49 10.07 1.18 -1.77
CA LEU A 49 8.76 1.83 -1.69
C LEU A 49 8.45 2.67 -2.93
N GLU A 50 9.47 3.32 -3.54
CA GLU A 50 9.30 4.03 -4.82
C GLU A 50 9.00 3.07 -5.98
N MET A 51 9.69 1.93 -6.03
CA MET A 51 9.38 0.90 -7.03
C MET A 51 7.98 0.33 -6.84
N LEU A 52 7.58 0.07 -5.59
CA LEU A 52 6.21 -0.35 -5.27
C LEU A 52 5.18 0.68 -5.75
N ARG A 53 5.39 1.96 -5.40
CA ARG A 53 4.51 3.07 -5.78
C ARG A 53 4.35 3.16 -7.29
N LYS A 54 5.48 3.20 -8.02
CA LYS A 54 5.50 3.28 -9.48
C LYS A 54 4.73 2.12 -10.11
N ARG A 55 5.07 0.87 -9.77
CA ARG A 55 4.43 -0.32 -10.36
C ARG A 55 2.95 -0.44 -10.01
N TYR A 56 2.56 -0.06 -8.79
CA TYR A 56 1.17 -0.07 -8.39
C TYR A 56 0.35 0.92 -9.22
N ASN A 57 0.84 2.14 -9.39
CA ASN A 57 0.16 3.16 -10.18
C ASN A 57 0.07 2.76 -11.66
N GLU A 58 1.15 2.27 -12.24
CA GLU A 58 1.17 1.78 -13.63
C GLU A 58 0.17 0.63 -13.86
N ARG A 59 0.14 -0.36 -12.94
CA ARG A 59 -0.70 -1.57 -13.11
C ARG A 59 -2.18 -1.33 -12.78
N TYR A 60 -2.50 -0.52 -11.77
CA TYR A 60 -3.83 -0.50 -11.19
C TYR A 60 -4.52 0.86 -11.19
N VAL A 61 -3.80 1.96 -11.36
CA VAL A 61 -4.37 3.31 -11.41
C VAL A 61 -4.53 3.78 -12.84
N VAL A 62 -3.48 3.68 -13.66
CA VAL A 62 -3.52 4.11 -15.07
C VAL A 62 -4.45 3.22 -15.90
N ASN A 63 -4.38 1.90 -15.73
CA ASN A 63 -5.18 0.95 -16.53
C ASN A 63 -6.68 0.96 -16.24
N ARG A 64 -7.14 1.59 -15.15
CA ARG A 64 -8.59 1.77 -14.91
C ARG A 64 -9.25 2.66 -15.98
N ARG A 65 -8.50 3.54 -16.63
CA ARG A 65 -8.99 4.42 -17.70
C ARG A 65 -9.36 3.64 -18.97
N ASP A 66 -8.53 2.66 -19.33
CA ASP A 66 -8.72 1.90 -20.58
C ASP A 66 -9.92 0.95 -20.51
N VAL A 67 -10.23 0.44 -19.29
CA VAL A 67 -11.39 -0.46 -19.08
C VAL A 67 -12.71 0.31 -19.13
N SER A 68 -12.75 1.55 -18.66
CA SER A 68 -13.98 2.37 -18.68
C SER A 68 -14.35 2.77 -20.12
N THR A 69 -13.38 3.12 -20.96
CA THR A 69 -13.61 3.44 -22.39
C THR A 69 -14.00 2.21 -23.20
N THR A 70 -13.47 1.02 -22.88
CA THR A 70 -13.79 -0.23 -23.59
C THR A 70 -15.20 -0.72 -23.24
N LEU A 71 -15.68 -0.50 -22.02
CA LEU A 71 -17.04 -0.83 -21.59
C LEU A 71 -18.11 0.05 -22.26
N ASP A 72 -17.81 1.30 -22.57
CA ASP A 72 -18.72 2.17 -23.31
C ASP A 72 -18.83 1.78 -24.80
N MET A 73 -17.74 1.28 -25.39
CA MET A 73 -17.75 0.76 -26.77
C MET A 73 -18.57 -0.55 -26.87
N THR A 74 -18.55 -1.42 -25.86
CA THR A 74 -19.34 -2.66 -25.87
C THR A 74 -20.82 -2.44 -25.66
N LYS A 75 -21.24 -1.39 -24.95
CA LYS A 75 -22.66 -1.01 -24.84
C LYS A 75 -23.26 -0.56 -26.18
N GLY A 76 -22.49 0.12 -27.02
CA GLY A 76 -22.90 0.51 -28.36
C GLY A 76 -23.10 -0.67 -29.33
N VAL A 77 -22.29 -1.71 -29.19
CA VAL A 77 -22.33 -2.90 -30.07
C VAL A 77 -23.42 -3.89 -29.64
N LEU A 78 -23.75 -3.96 -28.35
CA LEU A 78 -24.83 -4.82 -27.85
C LEU A 78 -26.23 -4.25 -28.17
N SER A 79 -26.39 -2.92 -28.23
CA SER A 79 -27.66 -2.29 -28.59
C SER A 79 -28.06 -2.56 -30.07
N SER A 80 -27.10 -2.70 -30.96
CA SER A 80 -27.37 -2.95 -32.39
C SER A 80 -27.63 -4.42 -32.72
N ARG A 81 -27.36 -5.37 -31.80
CA ARG A 81 -27.59 -6.81 -32.01
C ARG A 81 -28.88 -7.33 -31.35
N LEU A 82 -29.48 -6.57 -30.44
CA LEU A 82 -30.74 -6.95 -29.77
C LEU A 82 -31.97 -6.64 -30.56
N SER A 83 -31.87 -5.85 -31.64
CA SER A 83 -33.04 -5.56 -32.54
C SER A 83 -33.33 -6.63 -33.58
N ALA A 84 -32.56 -7.74 -33.63
CA ALA A 84 -32.69 -8.80 -34.63
C ALA A 84 -33.23 -10.14 -34.11
N LEU A 85 -33.66 -10.22 -32.84
CA LEU A 85 -34.19 -11.46 -32.21
C LEU A 85 -35.58 -11.23 -31.58
N GLU A 86 -36.51 -10.69 -32.34
CA GLU A 86 -37.92 -10.86 -32.03
C GLU A 86 -38.46 -12.05 -32.84
N HIS A 87 -38.71 -13.15 -32.14
CA HIS A 87 -39.75 -14.16 -32.31
C HIS A 87 -39.34 -15.49 -31.67
N HIS A 88 -39.63 -15.64 -30.40
CA HIS A 88 -40.01 -16.93 -29.82
C HIS A 88 -40.91 -16.71 -28.59
N PRO A 89 -42.14 -17.29 -28.60
CA PRO A 89 -43.02 -17.24 -27.46
C PRO A 89 -42.72 -18.43 -26.55
N PHE A 90 -42.54 -18.17 -25.31
CA PHE A 90 -42.72 -19.04 -24.14
C PHE A 90 -41.68 -18.75 -23.07
N CYS A 91 -42.05 -18.02 -22.08
CA CYS A 91 -42.03 -18.38 -20.67
C CYS A 91 -42.46 -17.20 -19.82
N HIS A 92 -43.62 -17.32 -19.27
CA HIS A 92 -44.03 -16.56 -18.09
C HIS A 92 -43.17 -17.00 -16.93
N LEU A 93 -42.40 -16.10 -16.37
CA LEU A 93 -42.05 -16.12 -14.96
C LEU A 93 -41.98 -14.68 -14.41
N GLU A 94 -42.61 -14.56 -13.28
CA GLU A 94 -43.12 -13.40 -12.61
C GLU A 94 -42.14 -12.24 -12.36
N ARG A 95 -42.67 -11.09 -12.59
CA ARG A 95 -42.41 -9.78 -11.99
C ARG A 95 -41.96 -9.86 -10.55
N SER A 96 -40.76 -9.40 -10.26
CA SER A 96 -40.47 -8.82 -8.94
C SER A 96 -39.28 -7.88 -8.93
N ARG A 97 -39.61 -6.63 -8.55
CA ARG A 97 -38.75 -5.57 -8.03
C ARG A 97 -38.03 -4.72 -9.07
N GLU A 98 -38.65 -3.59 -9.33
CA GLU A 98 -37.97 -2.37 -9.76
C GLU A 98 -36.78 -2.12 -8.83
N ILE A 99 -35.58 -2.37 -9.35
CA ILE A 99 -34.37 -1.80 -8.76
C ILE A 99 -34.33 -0.38 -9.26
N SER A 100 -34.75 0.56 -8.40
CA SER A 100 -34.50 1.98 -8.61
C SER A 100 -33.09 2.20 -9.12
N PRO A 101 -32.86 3.05 -10.12
CA PRO A 101 -31.51 3.46 -10.49
C PRO A 101 -30.90 4.11 -9.26
N ARG A 102 -30.04 3.39 -8.58
CA ARG A 102 -29.34 3.86 -7.40
C ARG A 102 -28.57 5.11 -7.81
N ALA A 103 -28.88 6.18 -7.10
CA ALA A 103 -28.30 7.49 -7.17
C ALA A 103 -26.88 7.50 -7.72
N ALA A 104 -26.62 8.45 -8.60
CA ALA A 104 -25.35 8.77 -9.19
C ALA A 104 -24.20 8.42 -8.25
N LEU A 105 -23.44 7.39 -8.62
CA LEU A 105 -22.09 7.20 -8.10
C LEU A 105 -21.38 8.53 -8.32
N GLY A 106 -21.08 9.22 -7.22
CA GLY A 106 -20.33 10.45 -7.26
C GLY A 106 -19.15 10.23 -8.19
N ARG A 107 -18.94 11.16 -9.12
CA ARG A 107 -17.74 11.20 -9.93
C ARG A 107 -16.60 11.11 -8.95
N ASP A 108 -15.80 10.07 -9.08
CA ASP A 108 -14.55 9.93 -8.36
C ASP A 108 -13.62 10.99 -8.96
N ASP A 109 -13.57 12.18 -8.32
CA ASP A 109 -12.76 13.33 -8.76
C ASP A 109 -11.25 13.03 -8.72
N ASN A 110 -10.91 11.74 -8.50
CA ASN A 110 -9.56 11.20 -8.43
C ASN A 110 -9.09 10.55 -9.74
N GLU A 111 -9.82 10.73 -10.84
CA GLU A 111 -9.43 10.23 -12.17
C GLU A 111 -8.10 10.84 -12.60
N GLY A 112 -7.05 10.04 -12.49
CA GLY A 112 -5.74 10.37 -13.01
C GLY A 112 -4.69 10.81 -11.99
N ARG A 113 -5.02 10.84 -10.71
CA ARG A 113 -4.06 11.12 -9.66
C ARG A 113 -3.38 9.84 -9.21
N GLU A 114 -2.05 9.84 -9.17
CA GLU A 114 -1.29 8.73 -8.63
C GLU A 114 -1.66 8.47 -7.17
N GLU A 115 -1.81 7.19 -6.81
CA GLU A 115 -2.11 6.80 -5.45
C GLU A 115 -0.81 6.76 -4.62
N PRO A 116 -0.73 7.51 -3.50
CA PRO A 116 0.46 7.52 -2.66
C PRO A 116 0.57 6.24 -1.83
N ILE A 117 1.79 5.80 -1.56
CA ILE A 117 2.06 4.77 -0.54
C ILE A 117 2.08 5.49 0.82
N ILE A 118 1.23 5.09 1.74
CA ILE A 118 1.10 5.72 3.07
C ILE A 118 1.81 4.87 4.11
N ILE A 119 2.74 5.49 4.85
CA ILE A 119 3.49 4.84 5.92
C ILE A 119 2.83 5.11 7.27
N ASN A 120 2.48 4.05 7.98
CA ASN A 120 1.96 4.13 9.34
C ASN A 120 3.09 4.25 10.37
N SER A 121 4.20 3.54 10.15
CA SER A 121 5.37 3.51 11.02
C SER A 121 6.61 3.12 10.22
N GLY A 122 7.72 3.81 10.44
CA GLY A 122 9.04 3.47 9.90
C GLY A 122 10.03 3.26 11.04
N TYR A 123 11.05 4.13 11.16
CA TYR A 123 12.01 4.05 12.27
C TYR A 123 11.32 4.21 13.63
N ARG A 124 11.76 3.38 14.57
CA ARG A 124 11.38 3.46 15.99
C ARG A 124 12.61 3.46 16.86
N SER A 125 12.78 4.48 17.69
CA SER A 125 13.78 4.44 18.76
C SER A 125 13.48 3.31 19.74
N PRO A 126 14.45 2.88 20.57
CA PRO A 126 14.22 1.87 21.59
C PRO A 126 13.05 2.22 22.53
N GLU A 127 12.90 3.50 22.91
CA GLU A 127 11.82 3.96 23.75
C GLU A 127 10.45 3.86 23.04
N VAL A 128 10.38 4.31 21.79
CA VAL A 128 9.17 4.18 20.97
C VAL A 128 8.81 2.72 20.75
N ASN A 129 9.78 1.87 20.40
CA ASN A 129 9.55 0.45 20.18
C ASN A 129 8.98 -0.24 21.42
N LYS A 130 9.52 0.09 22.60
CA LYS A 130 9.00 -0.40 23.88
C LYS A 130 7.59 0.11 24.16
N ALA A 131 7.33 1.39 23.91
CA ALA A 131 6.02 2.01 24.14
C ALA A 131 4.89 1.40 23.28
N VAL A 132 5.21 0.94 22.07
CA VAL A 132 4.25 0.28 21.17
C VAL A 132 4.23 -1.25 21.30
N GLY A 133 4.98 -1.82 22.25
CA GLY A 133 5.03 -3.27 22.47
C GLY A 133 5.83 -4.04 21.40
N GLY A 134 6.73 -3.38 20.69
CA GLY A 134 7.56 -4.01 19.66
C GLY A 134 8.64 -4.94 20.25
N VAL A 135 9.01 -5.98 19.49
CA VAL A 135 10.07 -6.92 19.89
C VAL A 135 11.44 -6.27 19.87
N ALA A 136 12.37 -6.75 20.73
CA ALA A 136 13.70 -6.19 20.86
C ALA A 136 14.59 -6.36 19.59
N THR A 137 14.23 -7.29 18.71
CA THR A 137 14.93 -7.56 17.44
C THR A 137 14.23 -6.95 16.23
N SER A 138 13.33 -5.98 16.45
CA SER A 138 12.54 -5.36 15.39
C SER A 138 13.41 -4.63 14.37
N ASN A 139 13.14 -4.83 13.09
CA ASN A 139 13.79 -4.11 11.99
C ASN A 139 13.46 -2.59 11.99
N HIS A 140 12.42 -2.16 12.68
CA HIS A 140 12.12 -0.74 12.89
C HIS A 140 13.21 -0.02 13.71
N LEU A 141 13.84 -0.70 14.67
CA LEU A 141 14.90 -0.15 15.51
C LEU A 141 16.13 0.29 14.70
N THR A 142 16.35 -0.34 13.57
CA THR A 142 17.50 -0.07 12.70
C THR A 142 17.14 0.78 11.47
N GLY A 143 15.88 1.22 11.34
CA GLY A 143 15.41 1.93 10.15
C GLY A 143 15.28 1.06 8.90
N CYS A 144 15.22 -0.27 9.08
CA CYS A 144 15.15 -1.23 7.99
C CYS A 144 13.71 -1.67 7.65
N ALA A 145 12.69 -1.18 8.35
CA ALA A 145 11.30 -1.60 8.14
C ALA A 145 10.32 -0.44 8.06
N ALA A 146 9.22 -0.67 7.34
CA ALA A 146 8.04 0.17 7.33
C ALA A 146 6.75 -0.66 7.41
N ASP A 147 5.78 -0.13 8.16
CA ASP A 147 4.41 -0.59 8.18
C ASP A 147 3.61 0.23 7.16
N ILE A 148 3.20 -0.40 6.07
CA ILE A 148 2.51 0.23 4.94
C ILE A 148 1.02 0.11 5.17
N ARG A 149 0.31 1.24 5.13
CA ARG A 149 -1.14 1.29 5.21
C ARG A 149 -1.77 0.73 3.94
N VAL A 150 -2.85 -0.01 4.10
CA VAL A 150 -3.67 -0.49 2.99
C VAL A 150 -5.15 -0.14 3.22
N SER A 151 -5.89 0.09 2.15
CA SER A 151 -7.33 0.37 2.18
C SER A 151 -8.16 -0.89 2.36
N GLY A 152 -7.59 -2.07 2.09
CA GLY A 152 -8.24 -3.37 2.22
C GLY A 152 -7.35 -4.51 1.78
N ILE A 153 -7.91 -5.73 1.84
CA ILE A 153 -7.15 -6.96 1.54
C ILE A 153 -6.69 -7.02 0.07
N GLU A 154 -7.45 -6.47 -0.85
CA GLU A 154 -7.08 -6.45 -2.27
C GLU A 154 -5.81 -5.61 -2.50
N GLN A 155 -5.75 -4.38 -1.98
CA GLN A 155 -4.57 -3.53 -2.09
C GLN A 155 -3.36 -4.17 -1.40
N LEU A 156 -3.58 -4.81 -0.24
CA LEU A 156 -2.54 -5.54 0.48
C LEU A 156 -1.92 -6.66 -0.38
N ILE A 157 -2.77 -7.49 -1.01
CA ILE A 157 -2.29 -8.58 -1.88
C ILE A 157 -1.54 -7.99 -3.08
N ARG A 158 -2.04 -6.92 -3.70
CA ARG A 158 -1.38 -6.26 -4.82
C ARG A 158 0.00 -5.73 -4.43
N TYR A 159 0.12 -5.07 -3.27
CA TYR A 159 1.40 -4.58 -2.77
C TYR A 159 2.39 -5.73 -2.50
N ALA A 160 1.93 -6.80 -1.84
CA ALA A 160 2.76 -7.97 -1.56
C ALA A 160 3.25 -8.63 -2.86
N THR A 161 2.38 -8.81 -3.84
CA THR A 161 2.74 -9.39 -5.14
C THR A 161 3.77 -8.52 -5.86
N ILE A 162 3.58 -7.20 -5.90
CA ILE A 162 4.54 -6.29 -6.55
C ILE A 162 5.92 -6.36 -5.88
N LEU A 163 5.98 -6.41 -4.54
CA LEU A 163 7.26 -6.52 -3.82
C LEU A 163 7.96 -7.85 -4.08
N LEU A 164 7.22 -8.94 -4.23
CA LEU A 164 7.77 -10.23 -4.65
C LEU A 164 8.29 -10.17 -6.09
N ASP A 165 7.53 -9.60 -7.01
CA ASP A 165 7.96 -9.40 -8.41
C ASP A 165 9.23 -8.55 -8.49
N ILE A 166 9.34 -7.47 -7.68
CA ILE A 166 10.54 -6.63 -7.62
C ILE A 166 11.74 -7.45 -7.18
N SER A 167 11.60 -8.27 -6.13
CA SER A 167 12.67 -9.14 -5.64
C SER A 167 13.11 -10.17 -6.68
N ASP A 168 12.15 -10.80 -7.36
CA ASP A 168 12.44 -11.84 -8.35
C ASP A 168 13.12 -11.26 -9.60
N GLU A 169 12.69 -10.09 -10.06
CA GLU A 169 13.26 -9.45 -11.25
C GLU A 169 14.62 -8.81 -10.99
N SER A 170 14.82 -8.19 -9.80
CA SER A 170 16.08 -7.54 -9.45
C SER A 170 17.14 -8.53 -8.93
N GLN A 171 16.74 -9.74 -8.55
CA GLN A 171 17.56 -10.72 -7.84
C GLN A 171 18.10 -10.18 -6.50
N GLU A 172 17.42 -9.18 -5.94
CA GLU A 172 17.70 -8.63 -4.61
C GLU A 172 16.67 -9.16 -3.61
N ASP A 173 17.10 -9.70 -2.49
CA ASP A 173 16.21 -10.17 -1.43
C ASP A 173 15.83 -9.05 -0.46
N PHE A 174 14.60 -9.11 0.02
CA PHE A 174 14.14 -8.39 1.21
C PHE A 174 14.27 -9.26 2.48
N ASP A 175 14.23 -8.65 3.64
CA ASP A 175 14.31 -9.39 4.91
C ASP A 175 12.95 -9.99 5.33
N GLU A 176 11.92 -9.15 5.43
CA GLU A 176 10.59 -9.56 5.85
C GLU A 176 9.49 -8.89 4.99
N LEU A 177 8.51 -9.68 4.60
CA LEU A 177 7.24 -9.26 4.04
C LEU A 177 6.15 -9.94 4.85
N LEU A 178 5.54 -9.19 5.79
CA LEU A 178 4.58 -9.74 6.72
C LEU A 178 3.20 -9.11 6.47
N ILE A 179 2.21 -9.95 6.29
CA ILE A 179 0.81 -9.53 6.30
C ILE A 179 0.36 -9.55 7.76
N GLU A 180 0.11 -8.39 8.33
CA GLU A 180 -0.27 -8.27 9.73
C GLU A 180 -1.73 -7.87 9.88
N ARG A 181 -2.39 -8.47 10.88
CA ARG A 181 -3.78 -8.21 11.20
C ARG A 181 -3.93 -7.88 12.67
N SER A 182 -4.54 -6.72 12.99
CA SER A 182 -4.90 -6.38 14.36
C SER A 182 -6.08 -7.22 14.89
N PRO A 183 -6.26 -7.30 16.21
CA PRO A 183 -7.44 -7.95 16.81
C PRO A 183 -8.77 -7.30 16.36
N LYS A 184 -8.74 -6.02 15.97
CA LYS A 184 -9.89 -5.28 15.45
C LYS A 184 -10.17 -5.51 13.96
N GLY A 185 -9.38 -6.37 13.29
CA GLY A 185 -9.56 -6.72 11.90
C GLY A 185 -8.88 -5.81 10.86
N SER A 186 -8.15 -4.77 11.28
CA SER A 186 -7.38 -3.92 10.36
C SER A 186 -6.14 -4.64 9.88
N TYR A 187 -5.81 -4.48 8.59
CA TYR A 187 -4.61 -5.04 7.97
C TYR A 187 -3.60 -3.96 7.64
N TRP A 188 -2.33 -4.33 7.66
CA TRP A 188 -1.22 -3.57 7.08
C TRP A 188 -0.16 -4.52 6.55
N LEU A 189 0.72 -4.00 5.72
CA LEU A 189 1.86 -4.73 5.20
C LEU A 189 3.13 -4.25 5.88
N HIS A 190 3.77 -5.12 6.67
CA HIS A 190 5.11 -4.87 7.19
C HIS A 190 6.13 -5.32 6.15
N PHE A 191 7.03 -4.43 5.76
CA PHE A 191 8.09 -4.70 4.80
C PHE A 191 9.44 -4.25 5.34
N ALA A 192 10.44 -5.11 5.24
CA ALA A 192 11.78 -4.84 5.75
C ALA A 192 12.87 -5.22 4.76
N VAL A 193 13.89 -4.34 4.65
CA VAL A 193 15.09 -4.55 3.84
C VAL A 193 16.31 -4.16 4.63
N ARG A 194 17.23 -5.10 4.87
CA ARG A 194 18.50 -4.89 5.56
C ARG A 194 19.61 -4.56 4.58
N PRO A 195 20.73 -3.96 5.04
CA PRO A 195 21.91 -3.78 4.20
C PRO A 195 22.55 -5.10 3.75
N SER A 196 22.35 -6.18 4.53
CA SER A 196 22.83 -7.53 4.22
C SER A 196 22.09 -8.58 5.04
N GLY A 197 22.17 -9.84 4.63
CA GLY A 197 21.59 -10.97 5.37
C GLY A 197 20.04 -10.95 5.34
N ASN A 198 19.46 -10.51 4.25
CA ASN A 198 18.03 -10.57 4.00
C ASN A 198 17.56 -12.03 3.90
N ARG A 199 16.45 -12.34 4.57
CA ARG A 199 15.97 -13.74 4.78
C ARG A 199 14.82 -14.14 3.85
N ARG A 200 14.29 -13.21 3.06
CA ARG A 200 13.10 -13.39 2.21
C ARG A 200 11.95 -14.08 2.95
N LYS A 201 11.68 -13.63 4.17
CA LYS A 201 10.68 -14.21 5.05
C LYS A 201 9.29 -13.64 4.74
N VAL A 202 8.38 -14.49 4.27
CA VAL A 202 6.98 -14.12 3.99
C VAL A 202 6.07 -14.83 5.00
N ARG A 203 5.20 -14.08 5.72
CA ARG A 203 4.30 -14.65 6.74
C ARG A 203 3.00 -13.85 6.86
N LEU A 204 1.96 -14.54 7.31
CA LEU A 204 0.74 -13.95 7.87
C LEU A 204 0.85 -13.97 9.39
N ILE A 205 0.64 -12.84 10.04
CA ILE A 205 0.76 -12.67 11.49
C ILE A 205 -0.53 -12.04 12.02
N GLN A 206 -1.06 -12.64 13.08
CA GLN A 206 -2.12 -12.03 13.88
C GLN A 206 -1.49 -11.45 15.14
N THR A 207 -1.57 -10.13 15.28
CA THR A 207 -1.01 -9.38 16.42
C THR A 207 -2.07 -9.07 17.44
#